data_82d01956c34ea374267e62ed28b04de1
#
_entry.id   82d01956c34ea374267e62ed28b04de1
#
_cell.length_a   1.000
_cell.length_b   1.000
_cell.length_c   1.000
_cell.angle_alpha   90.00
_cell.angle_beta   90.00
_cell.angle_gamma   90.00
#
_symmetry.space_group_name_H-M   'P 1'
#
loop_
_entity.id
_entity.type
_entity.pdbx_description
1 polymer ?
#
loop_
_entity_poly.entity_id
_entity_poly.type
_entity_poly.pdbx_seq_one_letter_code
_entity_poly.pdbx_strand_id
1 'polypeptide(L)'
;PAAGARKKNAHASAWHIDHDQDVRSLMSVEPDEQWFGTAHHELGHIYYFLAYSRPEVPMVLREGANRAFHEAVGELARLASEETPYLHQIGVLPASVNPDPEDWLLQSALDSIVFIPFSAGTMSHFEHDLYEDELPASEWQSRWWQYATHFQGIAPPNARPEDGCDACTKTHINDDPAQYYDYTLASLIKFQLHDHICTQILKQDVRSCNYAGQRAVGDFLRGILSLGATRDWRAVIKEATGEEISPRAMMAFYQPLVEALAKDNAGRTCTLGE
;
A
#
# COMPACT_ATOMS: atom_id res chain seq x y z
N PRO A 1 19.52 3.78 -13.54
CA PRO A 1 19.13 5.20 -13.44
C PRO A 1 18.09 5.57 -14.51
N ALA A 2 17.10 6.38 -14.14
CA ALA A 2 16.09 6.88 -15.08
C ALA A 2 16.71 7.82 -16.14
N ALA A 3 17.79 8.49 -15.80
CA ALA A 3 18.48 9.42 -16.69
C ALA A 3 19.16 8.70 -17.86
N GLY A 4 18.95 9.18 -19.09
CA GLY A 4 19.56 8.69 -20.32
C GLY A 4 18.73 9.02 -21.55
N ALA A 5 19.33 8.86 -22.73
CA ALA A 5 18.68 9.17 -24.01
C ALA A 5 17.53 8.22 -24.37
N ARG A 6 17.45 7.05 -23.74
CA ARG A 6 16.42 6.04 -24.00
C ARG A 6 15.33 6.09 -22.92
N LYS A 7 14.06 6.18 -23.33
CA LYS A 7 12.93 6.06 -22.41
C LYS A 7 12.95 4.70 -21.72
N LYS A 8 12.73 4.69 -20.40
CA LYS A 8 12.66 3.51 -19.54
C LYS A 8 11.44 3.63 -18.65
N ASN A 9 10.89 2.50 -18.25
CA ASN A 9 9.96 2.47 -17.13
C ASN A 9 10.75 2.76 -15.86
N ALA A 10 10.33 3.79 -15.10
CA ALA A 10 10.94 4.17 -13.82
C ALA A 10 10.14 3.62 -12.62
N HIS A 11 8.99 3.00 -12.86
CA HIS A 11 8.18 2.37 -11.81
C HIS A 11 8.93 1.17 -11.23
N ALA A 12 8.95 1.08 -9.90
CA ALA A 12 9.51 -0.09 -9.22
C ALA A 12 8.62 -1.32 -9.46
N SER A 13 9.23 -2.49 -9.49
CA SER A 13 8.49 -3.73 -9.65
C SER A 13 9.31 -4.93 -9.18
N ALA A 14 8.62 -5.95 -8.65
CA ALA A 14 9.18 -7.23 -8.28
C ALA A 14 8.63 -8.34 -9.18
N TRP A 15 9.46 -9.32 -9.48
CA TRP A 15 9.18 -10.36 -10.47
C TRP A 15 9.54 -11.73 -9.94
N HIS A 16 8.63 -12.69 -10.13
CA HIS A 16 8.85 -14.11 -9.90
C HIS A 16 8.99 -14.81 -11.26
N ILE A 17 10.22 -15.08 -11.69
CA ILE A 17 10.51 -15.45 -13.07
C ILE A 17 10.18 -16.92 -13.36
N ASP A 18 10.56 -17.82 -12.47
CA ASP A 18 10.45 -19.27 -12.65
C ASP A 18 9.49 -19.96 -11.68
N HIS A 19 8.80 -19.21 -10.85
CA HIS A 19 7.98 -19.72 -9.76
C HIS A 19 8.74 -20.62 -8.77
N ASP A 20 10.08 -20.41 -8.66
CA ASP A 20 10.95 -21.11 -7.71
C ASP A 20 11.92 -20.11 -7.04
N GLN A 21 13.16 -19.98 -7.50
CA GLN A 21 14.19 -19.18 -6.83
C GLN A 21 14.65 -17.95 -7.65
N ASP A 22 14.31 -17.84 -8.92
CA ASP A 22 14.66 -16.68 -9.73
C ASP A 22 13.64 -15.54 -9.47
N VAL A 23 13.93 -14.75 -8.47
CA VAL A 23 13.18 -13.55 -8.12
C VAL A 23 14.01 -12.32 -8.42
N ARG A 24 13.40 -11.28 -9.00
CA ARG A 24 14.10 -10.07 -9.44
C ARG A 24 13.30 -8.83 -9.08
N SER A 25 14.02 -7.72 -8.86
CA SER A 25 13.42 -6.40 -8.69
C SER A 25 14.02 -5.43 -9.70
N LEU A 26 13.17 -4.61 -10.30
CA LEU A 26 13.55 -3.53 -11.21
C LEU A 26 13.21 -2.19 -10.55
N MET A 27 14.25 -1.35 -10.36
CA MET A 27 14.10 -0.07 -9.68
C MET A 27 15.00 0.99 -10.31
N SER A 28 14.58 2.25 -10.24
CA SER A 28 15.39 3.43 -10.62
C SER A 28 15.76 4.23 -9.38
N VAL A 29 16.46 3.62 -8.44
CA VAL A 29 16.73 4.13 -7.09
C VAL A 29 17.48 5.47 -7.12
N GLU A 30 16.95 6.43 -6.36
CA GLU A 30 17.60 7.66 -5.96
C GLU A 30 17.79 7.67 -4.43
N PRO A 31 18.79 8.41 -3.88
CA PRO A 31 19.07 8.37 -2.44
C PRO A 31 18.14 9.32 -1.67
N ASP A 32 16.87 8.96 -1.56
CA ASP A 32 15.84 9.68 -0.82
C ASP A 32 14.94 8.74 -0.01
N GLU A 33 14.08 9.32 0.80
CA GLU A 33 13.14 8.60 1.67
C GLU A 33 12.14 7.76 0.85
N GLN A 34 11.62 8.32 -0.23
CA GLN A 34 10.65 7.65 -1.09
C GLN A 34 11.22 6.36 -1.65
N TRP A 35 12.44 6.39 -2.19
CA TRP A 35 13.09 5.19 -2.72
C TRP A 35 13.54 4.23 -1.63
N PHE A 36 13.83 4.71 -0.43
CA PHE A 36 14.10 3.83 0.71
C PHE A 36 12.85 2.99 1.05
N GLY A 37 11.70 3.63 1.22
CA GLY A 37 10.42 2.94 1.44
C GLY A 37 10.03 2.03 0.28
N THR A 38 10.14 2.53 -0.96
CA THR A 38 9.84 1.74 -2.17
C THR A 38 10.72 0.50 -2.29
N ALA A 39 12.02 0.60 -1.99
CA ALA A 39 12.92 -0.55 -2.02
C ALA A 39 12.50 -1.62 -1.01
N HIS A 40 12.07 -1.23 0.20
CA HIS A 40 11.57 -2.18 1.19
C HIS A 40 10.24 -2.80 0.78
N HIS A 41 9.34 -2.04 0.15
CA HIS A 41 8.11 -2.55 -0.44
C HIS A 41 8.39 -3.66 -1.47
N GLU A 42 9.26 -3.40 -2.44
CA GLU A 42 9.64 -4.39 -3.45
C GLU A 42 10.33 -5.62 -2.85
N LEU A 43 11.16 -5.43 -1.81
CA LEU A 43 11.76 -6.54 -1.08
C LEU A 43 10.72 -7.35 -0.30
N GLY A 44 9.64 -6.74 0.15
CA GLY A 44 8.49 -7.43 0.72
C GLY A 44 7.86 -8.41 -0.27
N HIS A 45 7.65 -7.99 -1.52
CA HIS A 45 7.20 -8.88 -2.59
C HIS A 45 8.18 -10.03 -2.85
N ILE A 46 9.48 -9.73 -2.94
CA ILE A 46 10.53 -10.76 -3.11
C ILE A 46 10.51 -11.78 -1.97
N TYR A 47 10.37 -11.31 -0.73
CA TYR A 47 10.27 -12.19 0.43
C TYR A 47 9.04 -13.11 0.35
N TYR A 48 7.90 -12.58 -0.11
CA TYR A 48 6.68 -13.37 -0.28
C TYR A 48 6.82 -14.39 -1.41
N PHE A 49 7.38 -14.04 -2.56
CA PHE A 49 7.68 -14.98 -3.65
C PHE A 49 8.49 -16.18 -3.13
N LEU A 50 9.57 -15.93 -2.42
CA LEU A 50 10.42 -16.98 -1.86
C LEU A 50 9.71 -17.79 -0.76
N ALA A 51 8.82 -17.18 0.01
CA ALA A 51 8.13 -17.86 1.11
C ALA A 51 7.21 -18.98 0.63
N TYR A 52 6.49 -18.79 -0.49
CA TYR A 52 5.59 -19.82 -1.05
C TYR A 52 6.22 -20.69 -2.14
N SER A 53 7.43 -20.36 -2.63
CA SER A 53 8.16 -21.17 -3.61
C SER A 53 8.76 -22.41 -2.97
N ARG A 54 7.91 -23.34 -2.56
CA ARG A 54 8.29 -24.56 -1.86
C ARG A 54 7.82 -25.79 -2.60
N PRO A 55 8.56 -26.94 -2.54
CA PRO A 55 8.17 -28.16 -3.23
C PRO A 55 6.78 -28.68 -2.88
N GLU A 56 6.31 -28.41 -1.64
CA GLU A 56 4.99 -28.83 -1.16
C GLU A 56 3.85 -28.02 -1.74
N VAL A 57 4.13 -26.81 -2.25
CA VAL A 57 3.13 -25.95 -2.91
C VAL A 57 3.12 -26.29 -4.41
N PRO A 58 1.99 -26.76 -4.95
CA PRO A 58 1.85 -26.97 -6.39
C PRO A 58 2.22 -25.70 -7.17
N MET A 59 2.94 -25.84 -8.28
CA MET A 59 3.44 -24.70 -9.05
C MET A 59 2.36 -23.67 -9.39
N VAL A 60 1.16 -24.15 -9.77
CA VAL A 60 0.01 -23.28 -10.11
C VAL A 60 -0.59 -22.53 -8.93
N LEU A 61 -0.18 -22.87 -7.69
CA LEU A 61 -0.57 -22.19 -6.45
C LEU A 61 0.61 -21.44 -5.79
N ARG A 62 1.77 -21.38 -6.46
CA ARG A 62 2.91 -20.56 -6.03
C ARG A 62 2.68 -19.12 -6.43
N GLU A 63 1.64 -18.57 -5.86
CA GLU A 63 1.21 -17.18 -6.00
C GLU A 63 0.81 -16.64 -4.62
N GLY A 64 0.69 -15.34 -4.49
CA GLY A 64 0.10 -14.74 -3.29
C GLY A 64 -1.34 -15.20 -3.07
N ALA A 65 -1.79 -15.22 -1.83
CA ALA A 65 -3.15 -15.63 -1.48
C ALA A 65 -4.23 -14.82 -2.26
N ASN A 66 -3.93 -13.57 -2.57
CA ASN A 66 -4.51 -12.71 -3.59
C ASN A 66 -3.58 -11.51 -3.82
N ARG A 67 -3.91 -10.62 -4.75
CA ARG A 67 -3.09 -9.43 -5.04
C ARG A 67 -3.03 -8.48 -3.85
N ALA A 68 -4.17 -8.18 -3.19
CA ALA A 68 -4.19 -7.30 -2.03
C ALA A 68 -3.28 -7.81 -0.90
N PHE A 69 -3.18 -9.13 -0.73
CA PHE A 69 -2.29 -9.73 0.25
C PHE A 69 -0.83 -9.53 -0.13
N HIS A 70 -0.52 -9.60 -1.42
CA HIS A 70 0.83 -9.38 -1.93
C HIS A 70 1.27 -7.92 -1.71
N GLU A 71 0.39 -6.97 -2.04
CA GLU A 71 0.60 -5.55 -1.77
C GLU A 71 0.72 -5.27 -0.27
N ALA A 72 -0.11 -5.91 0.56
CA ALA A 72 -0.05 -5.74 2.01
C ALA A 72 1.30 -6.13 2.62
N VAL A 73 1.96 -7.15 2.09
CA VAL A 73 3.30 -7.58 2.54
C VAL A 73 4.36 -6.56 2.15
N GLY A 74 4.31 -6.03 0.93
CA GLY A 74 5.16 -4.93 0.49
C GLY A 74 4.99 -3.70 1.37
N GLU A 75 3.75 -3.28 1.56
CA GLU A 75 3.40 -2.14 2.40
C GLU A 75 3.75 -2.33 3.89
N LEU A 76 3.66 -3.55 4.41
CA LEU A 76 4.08 -3.88 5.77
C LEU A 76 5.60 -3.76 5.94
N ALA A 77 6.37 -4.21 4.94
CA ALA A 77 7.82 -4.08 4.94
C ALA A 77 8.23 -2.61 4.85
N ARG A 78 7.55 -1.81 4.03
CA ARG A 78 7.73 -0.36 3.93
C ARG A 78 7.46 0.31 5.29
N LEU A 79 6.27 0.11 5.87
CA LEU A 79 5.90 0.68 7.17
C LEU A 79 6.93 0.35 8.25
N ALA A 80 7.34 -0.92 8.34
CA ALA A 80 8.34 -1.35 9.32
C ALA A 80 9.72 -0.71 9.10
N SER A 81 10.08 -0.36 7.86
CA SER A 81 11.35 0.28 7.53
C SER A 81 11.37 1.78 7.83
N GLU A 82 10.22 2.42 7.91
CA GLU A 82 10.06 3.86 8.19
C GLU A 82 9.91 4.16 9.70
N GLU A 83 9.82 3.14 10.53
CA GLU A 83 9.72 3.28 11.98
C GLU A 83 11.01 3.85 12.59
N THR A 84 10.87 4.90 13.41
CA THR A 84 11.99 5.60 14.04
C THR A 84 12.98 4.66 14.76
N PRO A 85 12.56 3.66 15.57
CA PRO A 85 13.48 2.74 16.22
C PRO A 85 14.31 1.91 15.23
N TYR A 86 13.75 1.54 14.10
CA TYR A 86 14.49 0.84 13.05
C TYR A 86 15.52 1.76 12.38
N LEU A 87 15.13 2.97 12.02
CA LEU A 87 16.03 3.96 11.40
C LEU A 87 17.22 4.30 12.30
N HIS A 88 17.00 4.39 13.63
CA HIS A 88 18.08 4.53 14.62
C HIS A 88 18.99 3.30 14.65
N GLN A 89 18.41 2.10 14.63
CA GLN A 89 19.19 0.85 14.71
C GLN A 89 20.13 0.67 13.51
N ILE A 90 19.68 1.06 12.30
CA ILE A 90 20.50 0.94 11.08
C ILE A 90 21.39 2.18 10.84
N GLY A 91 21.29 3.21 11.68
CA GLY A 91 22.10 4.42 11.61
C GLY A 91 21.74 5.40 10.51
N VAL A 92 20.57 5.25 9.88
CA VAL A 92 20.04 6.22 8.91
C VAL A 92 19.59 7.49 9.62
N LEU A 93 18.93 7.34 10.76
CA LEU A 93 18.56 8.45 11.62
C LEU A 93 19.50 8.49 12.84
N PRO A 94 20.18 9.61 13.14
CA PRO A 94 20.96 9.75 14.35
C PRO A 94 20.10 9.55 15.61
N ALA A 95 20.61 8.85 16.62
CA ALA A 95 19.87 8.57 17.86
C ALA A 95 19.43 9.81 18.65
N SER A 96 20.03 10.98 18.36
CA SER A 96 19.65 12.28 18.95
C SER A 96 18.47 12.94 18.23
N VAL A 97 18.05 12.44 17.08
CA VAL A 97 16.95 12.98 16.27
C VAL A 97 15.71 12.13 16.51
N ASN A 98 14.67 12.74 17.05
CA ASN A 98 13.36 12.11 17.22
C ASN A 98 12.36 12.98 16.44
N PRO A 99 11.73 12.44 15.38
CA PRO A 99 10.66 13.13 14.69
C PRO A 99 9.50 13.47 15.64
N ASP A 100 8.82 14.56 15.38
CA ASP A 100 7.58 14.86 16.07
C ASP A 100 6.54 13.78 15.71
N PRO A 101 5.90 13.14 16.70
CA PRO A 101 4.96 12.05 16.42
C PRO A 101 3.73 12.47 15.61
N GLU A 102 3.29 13.72 15.76
CA GLU A 102 2.12 14.24 15.04
C GLU A 102 2.48 14.53 13.57
N ASP A 103 3.63 15.17 13.33
CA ASP A 103 4.15 15.39 11.98
C ASP A 103 4.42 14.06 11.26
N TRP A 104 4.97 13.07 11.96
CA TRP A 104 5.21 11.74 11.39
C TRP A 104 3.90 11.04 11.02
N LEU A 105 2.88 11.07 11.89
CA LEU A 105 1.57 10.51 11.58
C LEU A 105 0.88 11.23 10.43
N LEU A 106 1.02 12.56 10.36
CA LEU A 106 0.47 13.36 9.26
C LEU A 106 1.11 12.97 7.92
N GLN A 107 2.45 12.88 7.88
CA GLN A 107 3.15 12.45 6.68
C GLN A 107 2.74 11.02 6.27
N SER A 108 2.71 10.10 7.22
CA SER A 108 2.25 8.73 6.98
C SER A 108 0.80 8.66 6.46
N ALA A 109 -0.09 9.52 6.95
CA ALA A 109 -1.46 9.60 6.46
C ALA A 109 -1.55 10.17 5.04
N LEU A 110 -0.73 11.20 4.73
CA LEU A 110 -0.64 11.76 3.38
C LEU A 110 -0.11 10.75 2.36
N ASP A 111 0.80 9.87 2.78
CA ASP A 111 1.38 8.84 1.91
C ASP A 111 0.47 7.62 1.74
N SER A 112 -0.40 7.32 2.70
CA SER A 112 -1.20 6.09 2.73
C SER A 112 -2.70 6.32 2.65
N ILE A 113 -3.26 7.11 3.58
CA ILE A 113 -4.73 7.18 3.78
C ILE A 113 -5.41 7.98 2.66
N VAL A 114 -4.79 9.06 2.18
CA VAL A 114 -5.34 9.86 1.08
C VAL A 114 -5.41 9.07 -0.24
N PHE A 115 -4.71 7.94 -0.32
CA PHE A 115 -4.75 7.04 -1.45
C PHE A 115 -6.03 6.19 -1.51
N ILE A 116 -6.69 5.93 -0.38
CA ILE A 116 -7.91 5.12 -0.31
C ILE A 116 -9.06 5.71 -1.12
N PRO A 117 -9.41 7.01 -1.03
CA PRO A 117 -10.42 7.62 -1.88
C PRO A 117 -10.11 7.53 -3.39
N PHE A 118 -8.83 7.50 -3.74
CA PHE A 118 -8.42 7.27 -5.13
C PHE A 118 -8.62 5.81 -5.54
N SER A 119 -8.12 4.86 -4.78
CA SER A 119 -8.11 3.44 -5.15
C SER A 119 -9.50 2.81 -5.10
N ALA A 120 -10.20 2.90 -3.97
CA ALA A 120 -11.55 2.35 -3.82
C ALA A 120 -12.64 3.27 -4.38
N GLY A 121 -12.40 4.58 -4.39
CA GLY A 121 -13.32 5.57 -4.92
C GLY A 121 -13.15 5.75 -6.42
N THR A 122 -12.31 6.70 -6.81
CA THR A 122 -12.18 7.16 -8.21
C THR A 122 -11.90 6.02 -9.18
N MET A 123 -10.88 5.21 -8.91
CA MET A 123 -10.46 4.13 -9.81
C MET A 123 -11.53 3.05 -9.93
N SER A 124 -11.96 2.49 -8.82
CA SER A 124 -12.87 1.34 -8.85
C SER A 124 -14.24 1.69 -9.42
N HIS A 125 -14.77 2.88 -9.12
CA HIS A 125 -16.04 3.30 -9.69
C HIS A 125 -15.94 3.66 -11.17
N PHE A 126 -14.82 4.28 -11.59
CA PHE A 126 -14.61 4.56 -13.00
C PHE A 126 -14.48 3.28 -13.83
N GLU A 127 -13.73 2.29 -13.34
CA GLU A 127 -13.58 1.00 -14.02
C GLU A 127 -14.89 0.20 -14.01
N HIS A 128 -15.72 0.29 -12.96
CA HIS A 128 -17.06 -0.30 -12.95
C HIS A 128 -17.93 0.30 -14.07
N ASP A 129 -18.02 1.65 -14.15
CA ASP A 129 -18.77 2.30 -15.22
C ASP A 129 -18.23 1.93 -16.61
N LEU A 130 -16.90 1.82 -16.73
CA LEU A 130 -16.23 1.50 -17.99
C LEU A 130 -16.56 0.08 -18.49
N TYR A 131 -16.54 -0.90 -17.62
CA TYR A 131 -16.64 -2.31 -17.99
C TYR A 131 -18.02 -2.93 -17.78
N GLU A 132 -18.74 -2.55 -16.73
CA GLU A 132 -20.06 -3.08 -16.40
C GLU A 132 -21.18 -2.26 -17.07
N ASP A 133 -21.06 -0.91 -17.01
CA ASP A 133 -22.08 -0.02 -17.54
C ASP A 133 -21.79 0.43 -18.99
N GLU A 134 -20.69 -0.05 -19.59
CA GLU A 134 -20.29 0.27 -20.97
C GLU A 134 -20.23 1.80 -21.23
N LEU A 135 -19.65 2.56 -20.29
CA LEU A 135 -19.59 4.04 -20.36
C LEU A 135 -19.08 4.53 -21.72
N PRO A 136 -19.84 5.36 -22.45
CA PRO A 136 -19.40 5.89 -23.75
C PRO A 136 -18.10 6.68 -23.66
N ALA A 137 -17.22 6.52 -24.65
CA ALA A 137 -15.90 7.20 -24.66
C ALA A 137 -16.01 8.74 -24.58
N SER A 138 -17.11 9.32 -25.07
CA SER A 138 -17.40 10.75 -24.95
C SER A 138 -17.64 11.23 -23.51
N GLU A 139 -17.87 10.30 -22.58
CA GLU A 139 -18.13 10.62 -21.17
C GLU A 139 -16.94 10.27 -20.24
N TRP A 140 -15.90 9.62 -20.74
CA TRP A 140 -14.78 9.17 -19.90
C TRP A 140 -14.11 10.30 -19.15
N GLN A 141 -13.83 11.41 -19.83
CA GLN A 141 -13.16 12.57 -19.23
C GLN A 141 -13.99 13.21 -18.12
N SER A 142 -15.26 13.47 -18.38
CA SER A 142 -16.17 14.10 -17.40
C SER A 142 -16.44 13.17 -16.22
N ARG A 143 -16.64 11.86 -16.46
CA ARG A 143 -16.90 10.87 -15.42
C ARG A 143 -15.69 10.68 -14.50
N TRP A 144 -14.48 10.61 -15.06
CA TRP A 144 -13.26 10.56 -14.27
C TRP A 144 -13.16 11.71 -13.28
N TRP A 145 -13.36 12.93 -13.74
CA TRP A 145 -13.27 14.12 -12.88
C TRP A 145 -14.44 14.27 -11.93
N GLN A 146 -15.61 13.76 -12.28
CA GLN A 146 -16.73 13.65 -11.35
C GLN A 146 -16.36 12.78 -10.14
N TYR A 147 -15.75 11.62 -10.38
CA TYR A 147 -15.29 10.74 -9.29
C TYR A 147 -14.10 11.31 -8.54
N ALA A 148 -13.13 11.90 -9.19
CA ALA A 148 -12.01 12.56 -8.53
C ALA A 148 -12.47 13.68 -7.59
N THR A 149 -13.43 14.49 -8.03
CA THR A 149 -14.02 15.53 -7.19
C THR A 149 -14.84 14.94 -6.04
N HIS A 150 -15.65 13.94 -6.31
CA HIS A 150 -16.51 13.33 -5.30
C HIS A 150 -15.74 12.60 -4.20
N PHE A 151 -14.79 11.73 -4.58
CA PHE A 151 -14.08 10.88 -3.62
C PHE A 151 -12.83 11.54 -3.03
N GLN A 152 -12.10 12.31 -3.82
CA GLN A 152 -10.82 12.88 -3.40
C GLN A 152 -10.90 14.39 -3.05
N GLY A 153 -12.01 15.07 -3.39
CA GLY A 153 -12.14 16.50 -3.16
C GLY A 153 -11.19 17.34 -4.03
N ILE A 154 -10.77 16.83 -5.20
CA ILE A 154 -9.86 17.50 -6.11
C ILE A 154 -10.55 17.88 -7.43
N ALA A 155 -10.11 18.97 -8.03
CA ALA A 155 -10.57 19.43 -9.34
C ALA A 155 -9.37 19.55 -10.29
N PRO A 156 -9.57 19.46 -11.60
CA PRO A 156 -8.50 19.69 -12.54
C PRO A 156 -8.02 21.14 -12.47
N PRO A 157 -6.70 21.40 -12.57
CA PRO A 157 -6.15 22.77 -12.45
C PRO A 157 -6.59 23.69 -13.61
N ASN A 158 -7.02 23.11 -14.71
CA ASN A 158 -7.55 23.81 -15.89
C ASN A 158 -8.71 23.01 -16.46
N ALA A 159 -9.58 23.69 -17.24
CA ALA A 159 -10.64 23.02 -18.00
C ALA A 159 -10.05 21.89 -18.86
N ARG A 160 -10.64 20.71 -18.78
CA ARG A 160 -10.20 19.54 -19.53
C ARG A 160 -11.02 19.40 -20.81
N PRO A 161 -10.39 19.13 -21.96
CA PRO A 161 -11.11 18.92 -23.20
C PRO A 161 -11.95 17.63 -23.12
N GLU A 162 -13.16 17.64 -23.66
CA GLU A 162 -14.06 16.48 -23.62
C GLU A 162 -13.56 15.31 -24.47
N ASP A 163 -12.73 15.57 -25.46
CA ASP A 163 -12.06 14.56 -26.30
C ASP A 163 -10.78 14.02 -25.67
N GLY A 164 -10.44 14.47 -24.46
CA GLY A 164 -9.31 13.95 -23.67
C GLY A 164 -9.67 12.68 -22.92
N CYS A 165 -8.64 12.01 -22.39
CA CYS A 165 -8.82 10.89 -21.48
C CYS A 165 -7.70 10.88 -20.44
N ASP A 166 -7.89 11.58 -19.33
CA ASP A 166 -6.91 11.59 -18.25
C ASP A 166 -6.78 10.19 -17.60
N ALA A 167 -7.88 9.47 -17.45
CA ALA A 167 -7.91 8.10 -16.99
C ALA A 167 -7.02 7.16 -17.82
N CYS A 168 -6.97 7.36 -19.15
CA CYS A 168 -6.19 6.52 -20.07
C CYS A 168 -4.69 6.65 -19.88
N THR A 169 -4.20 7.63 -19.11
CA THR A 169 -2.80 7.76 -18.75
C THR A 169 -2.41 6.86 -17.57
N LYS A 170 -3.39 6.30 -16.87
CA LYS A 170 -3.16 5.42 -15.74
C LYS A 170 -2.81 4.02 -16.20
N THR A 171 -1.58 3.59 -15.96
CA THR A 171 -1.05 2.28 -16.37
C THR A 171 -1.95 1.13 -15.95
N HIS A 172 -2.44 1.15 -14.71
CA HIS A 172 -3.27 0.07 -14.16
C HIS A 172 -4.61 -0.12 -14.87
N ILE A 173 -5.19 0.92 -15.45
CA ILE A 173 -6.39 0.77 -16.28
C ILE A 173 -6.07 -0.01 -17.56
N ASN A 174 -4.85 0.19 -18.11
CA ASN A 174 -4.44 -0.43 -19.38
C ASN A 174 -3.85 -1.83 -19.22
N ASP A 175 -3.05 -2.03 -18.17
CA ASP A 175 -2.24 -3.25 -18.00
C ASP A 175 -2.84 -4.24 -16.99
N ASP A 176 -3.68 -3.75 -16.08
CA ASP A 176 -4.13 -4.52 -14.92
C ASP A 176 -5.53 -4.08 -14.45
N PRO A 177 -6.53 -4.19 -15.35
CA PRO A 177 -7.85 -3.63 -15.15
C PRO A 177 -8.62 -4.28 -13.99
N ALA A 178 -9.50 -3.50 -13.36
CA ALA A 178 -10.45 -3.88 -12.33
C ALA A 178 -9.81 -4.46 -11.05
N GLN A 179 -8.56 -4.10 -10.73
CA GLN A 179 -7.84 -4.60 -9.56
C GLN A 179 -7.37 -3.51 -8.58
N TYR A 180 -7.62 -2.23 -8.89
CA TYR A 180 -7.03 -1.14 -8.10
C TYR A 180 -7.58 -1.04 -6.66
N TYR A 181 -8.78 -1.58 -6.39
CA TYR A 181 -9.33 -1.71 -5.03
C TYR A 181 -8.43 -2.56 -4.10
N ASP A 182 -7.59 -3.41 -4.65
CA ASP A 182 -6.67 -4.26 -3.89
C ASP A 182 -5.71 -3.46 -3.02
N TYR A 183 -5.32 -2.25 -3.43
CA TYR A 183 -4.49 -1.36 -2.61
C TYR A 183 -5.21 -0.88 -1.34
N THR A 184 -6.51 -0.67 -1.40
CA THR A 184 -7.31 -0.37 -0.20
C THR A 184 -7.36 -1.57 0.75
N LEU A 185 -7.63 -2.77 0.21
CA LEU A 185 -7.59 -4.00 1.01
C LEU A 185 -6.20 -4.26 1.58
N ALA A 186 -5.14 -4.00 0.80
CA ALA A 186 -3.76 -4.12 1.26
C ALA A 186 -3.48 -3.22 2.47
N SER A 187 -3.99 -1.99 2.45
CA SER A 187 -3.87 -1.07 3.59
C SER A 187 -4.54 -1.62 4.84
N LEU A 188 -5.73 -2.21 4.73
CA LEU A 188 -6.41 -2.82 5.88
C LEU A 188 -5.62 -4.01 6.43
N ILE A 189 -5.18 -4.91 5.55
CA ILE A 189 -4.39 -6.10 5.92
C ILE A 189 -3.06 -5.69 6.55
N LYS A 190 -2.35 -4.71 5.98
CA LYS A 190 -1.11 -4.15 6.51
C LYS A 190 -1.25 -3.76 7.98
N PHE A 191 -2.21 -2.88 8.27
CA PHE A 191 -2.39 -2.39 9.64
C PHE A 191 -2.87 -3.48 10.60
N GLN A 192 -3.68 -4.44 10.14
CA GLN A 192 -4.12 -5.55 10.97
C GLN A 192 -2.97 -6.49 11.33
N LEU A 193 -2.08 -6.81 10.38
CA LEU A 193 -0.87 -7.58 10.63
C LEU A 193 0.09 -6.80 11.54
N HIS A 194 0.29 -5.52 11.28
CA HIS A 194 1.14 -4.65 12.08
C HIS A 194 0.67 -4.56 13.54
N ASP A 195 -0.62 -4.30 13.75
CA ASP A 195 -1.22 -4.28 15.09
C ASP A 195 -0.97 -5.60 15.84
N HIS A 196 -1.23 -6.74 15.18
CA HIS A 196 -1.00 -8.05 15.78
C HIS A 196 0.48 -8.27 16.12
N ILE A 197 1.39 -7.97 15.20
CA ILE A 197 2.85 -8.11 15.42
C ILE A 197 3.28 -7.25 16.60
N CYS A 198 2.94 -5.98 16.61
CA CYS A 198 3.39 -5.07 17.64
C CYS A 198 2.77 -5.38 19.00
N THR A 199 1.45 -5.56 19.07
CA THR A 199 0.73 -5.71 20.35
C THR A 199 0.76 -7.14 20.88
N GLN A 200 0.67 -8.18 20.03
CA GLN A 200 0.57 -9.57 20.46
C GLN A 200 1.90 -10.27 20.47
N ILE A 201 2.79 -10.03 19.53
CA ILE A 201 4.09 -10.70 19.45
C ILE A 201 5.16 -9.91 20.22
N LEU A 202 5.34 -8.63 19.89
CA LEU A 202 6.45 -7.82 20.41
C LEU A 202 6.14 -7.08 21.71
N LYS A 203 4.85 -6.85 22.01
CA LYS A 203 4.39 -6.05 23.16
C LYS A 203 4.93 -4.61 23.13
N GLN A 204 4.95 -4.02 21.94
CA GLN A 204 5.40 -2.65 21.66
C GLN A 204 4.22 -1.77 21.22
N ASP A 205 4.38 -0.46 21.31
CA ASP A 205 3.44 0.49 20.72
C ASP A 205 3.47 0.38 19.20
N VAL A 206 2.30 0.41 18.57
CA VAL A 206 2.17 0.28 17.10
C VAL A 206 2.82 1.42 16.32
N ARG A 207 3.10 2.56 16.95
CA ARG A 207 3.72 3.73 16.33
C ARG A 207 5.22 3.85 16.60
N SER A 208 5.80 2.84 17.21
CA SER A 208 7.24 2.76 17.50
C SER A 208 7.75 1.32 17.52
N CYS A 209 7.16 0.48 16.70
CA CYS A 209 7.37 -0.96 16.66
C CYS A 209 8.58 -1.29 15.78
N ASN A 210 9.50 -2.13 16.29
CA ASN A 210 10.70 -2.53 15.54
C ASN A 210 10.76 -4.03 15.33
N TYR A 211 10.69 -4.46 14.08
CA TYR A 211 10.75 -5.88 13.68
C TYR A 211 12.19 -6.41 13.53
N ALA A 212 13.16 -5.52 13.40
CA ALA A 212 14.53 -5.90 13.06
C ALA A 212 15.15 -6.86 14.09
N GLY A 213 15.62 -8.00 13.61
CA GLY A 213 16.18 -9.05 14.46
C GLY A 213 15.16 -9.86 15.28
N GLN A 214 13.87 -9.59 15.15
CA GLN A 214 12.80 -10.27 15.90
C GLN A 214 12.38 -11.58 15.22
N ARG A 215 13.03 -12.67 15.60
CA ARG A 215 12.78 -14.01 15.02
C ARG A 215 11.29 -14.40 15.08
N ALA A 216 10.61 -14.10 16.17
CA ALA A 216 9.21 -14.44 16.36
C ALA A 216 8.31 -13.80 15.28
N VAL A 217 8.62 -12.58 14.83
CA VAL A 217 7.92 -11.90 13.72
C VAL A 217 8.19 -12.63 12.40
N GLY A 218 9.44 -13.00 12.13
CA GLY A 218 9.80 -13.77 10.94
C GLY A 218 9.12 -15.15 10.89
N ASP A 219 9.00 -15.83 12.04
CA ASP A 219 8.34 -17.13 12.14
C ASP A 219 6.81 -16.98 11.92
N PHE A 220 6.20 -15.95 12.50
CA PHE A 220 4.79 -15.60 12.27
C PHE A 220 4.50 -15.31 10.79
N LEU A 221 5.27 -14.42 10.17
CA LEU A 221 5.10 -14.07 8.76
C LEU A 221 5.31 -15.29 7.86
N ARG A 222 6.36 -16.10 8.08
CA ARG A 222 6.57 -17.35 7.31
C ARG A 222 5.40 -18.30 7.43
N GLY A 223 4.80 -18.42 8.61
CA GLY A 223 3.61 -19.26 8.83
C GLY A 223 2.45 -18.90 7.91
N ILE A 224 2.26 -17.61 7.66
CA ILE A 224 1.21 -17.08 6.77
C ILE A 224 1.63 -17.15 5.30
N LEU A 225 2.78 -16.55 4.99
CA LEU A 225 3.21 -16.32 3.61
C LEU A 225 3.57 -17.62 2.87
N SER A 226 4.04 -18.63 3.59
CA SER A 226 4.36 -19.93 2.99
C SER A 226 3.15 -20.70 2.47
N LEU A 227 1.94 -20.25 2.76
CA LEU A 227 0.70 -20.87 2.28
C LEU A 227 0.42 -20.51 0.81
N GLY A 228 0.91 -19.36 0.31
CA GLY A 228 0.60 -18.90 -1.02
C GLY A 228 -0.92 -18.90 -1.29
N ALA A 229 -1.32 -19.32 -2.49
CA ALA A 229 -2.73 -19.41 -2.89
C ALA A 229 -3.41 -20.73 -2.46
N THR A 230 -2.81 -21.53 -1.57
CA THR A 230 -3.36 -22.82 -1.16
C THR A 230 -4.54 -22.73 -0.21
N ARG A 231 -4.81 -21.55 0.35
CA ARG A 231 -5.89 -21.31 1.31
C ARG A 231 -6.61 -20.00 1.04
N ASP A 232 -7.88 -19.93 1.42
CA ASP A 232 -8.63 -18.67 1.40
C ASP A 232 -7.95 -17.62 2.32
N TRP A 233 -7.62 -16.49 1.73
CA TRP A 233 -6.86 -15.42 2.40
C TRP A 233 -7.61 -14.78 3.58
N ARG A 234 -8.96 -14.76 3.56
CA ARG A 234 -9.77 -14.23 4.66
C ARG A 234 -9.68 -15.15 5.87
N ALA A 235 -9.72 -16.47 5.63
CA ALA A 235 -9.51 -17.46 6.68
C ALA A 235 -8.10 -17.37 7.25
N VAL A 236 -7.08 -17.19 6.41
CA VAL A 236 -5.69 -17.03 6.85
C VAL A 236 -5.52 -15.81 7.76
N ILE A 237 -6.06 -14.66 7.39
CA ILE A 237 -5.98 -13.45 8.23
C ILE A 237 -6.71 -13.65 9.56
N LYS A 238 -7.92 -14.19 9.52
CA LYS A 238 -8.71 -14.45 10.73
C LYS A 238 -8.01 -15.40 11.70
N GLU A 239 -7.42 -16.47 11.20
CA GLU A 239 -6.66 -17.41 12.02
C GLU A 239 -5.38 -16.78 12.59
N ALA A 240 -4.69 -15.98 11.78
CA ALA A 240 -3.42 -15.36 12.17
C ALA A 240 -3.59 -14.24 13.19
N THR A 241 -4.61 -13.41 13.03
CA THR A 241 -4.81 -12.20 13.85
C THR A 241 -5.92 -12.31 14.88
N GLY A 242 -6.79 -13.31 14.75
CA GLY A 242 -7.95 -13.54 15.62
C GLY A 242 -9.19 -12.73 15.21
N GLU A 243 -9.14 -11.94 14.13
CA GLU A 243 -10.27 -11.13 13.67
C GLU A 243 -10.42 -11.17 12.14
N GLU A 244 -11.64 -10.94 11.67
CA GLU A 244 -11.90 -10.76 10.24
C GLU A 244 -11.30 -9.43 9.76
N ILE A 245 -11.17 -9.27 8.44
CA ILE A 245 -10.65 -8.02 7.88
C ILE A 245 -11.54 -6.85 8.29
N SER A 246 -10.91 -5.85 8.87
CA SER A 246 -11.60 -4.65 9.34
C SER A 246 -10.68 -3.42 9.31
N PRO A 247 -11.23 -2.20 9.26
CA PRO A 247 -10.45 -0.96 9.36
C PRO A 247 -10.00 -0.65 10.79
N ARG A 248 -10.36 -1.46 11.80
CA ARG A 248 -10.13 -1.17 13.23
C ARG A 248 -8.68 -0.79 13.55
N ALA A 249 -7.74 -1.62 13.09
CA ALA A 249 -6.33 -1.42 13.39
C ALA A 249 -5.78 -0.13 12.74
N MET A 250 -6.14 0.12 11.49
CA MET A 250 -5.78 1.35 10.78
C MET A 250 -6.37 2.59 11.46
N MET A 251 -7.64 2.56 11.83
CA MET A 251 -8.28 3.67 12.55
C MET A 251 -7.63 3.93 13.90
N ALA A 252 -7.31 2.87 14.66
CA ALA A 252 -6.62 2.98 15.93
C ALA A 252 -5.20 3.56 15.80
N PHE A 253 -4.50 3.19 14.72
CA PHE A 253 -3.16 3.71 14.43
C PHE A 253 -3.18 5.23 14.22
N TYR A 254 -4.14 5.76 13.48
CA TYR A 254 -4.27 7.19 13.16
C TYR A 254 -5.14 7.98 14.14
N GLN A 255 -5.71 7.35 15.17
CA GLN A 255 -6.61 8.05 16.13
C GLN A 255 -5.97 9.31 16.74
N PRO A 256 -4.68 9.32 17.17
CA PRO A 256 -4.07 10.54 17.72
C PRO A 256 -4.03 11.69 16.71
N LEU A 257 -3.76 11.39 15.43
CA LEU A 257 -3.78 12.40 14.37
C LEU A 257 -5.18 12.98 14.16
N VAL A 258 -6.21 12.15 14.19
CA VAL A 258 -7.61 12.61 14.06
C VAL A 258 -7.94 13.60 15.17
N GLU A 259 -7.51 13.30 16.41
CA GLU A 259 -7.73 14.17 17.56
C GLU A 259 -6.96 15.50 17.45
N ALA A 260 -5.70 15.46 17.01
CA ALA A 260 -4.88 16.65 16.75
C ALA A 260 -5.49 17.53 15.65
N LEU A 261 -5.83 16.95 14.50
CA LEU A 261 -6.46 17.68 13.41
C LEU A 261 -7.82 18.26 13.75
N ALA A 262 -8.62 17.56 14.55
CA ALA A 262 -9.91 18.07 15.04
C ALA A 262 -9.71 19.32 15.90
N LYS A 263 -8.69 19.32 16.75
CA LYS A 263 -8.33 20.48 17.58
C LYS A 263 -7.82 21.65 16.73
N ASP A 264 -6.93 21.40 15.78
CA ASP A 264 -6.32 22.44 14.95
C ASP A 264 -7.31 23.08 13.96
N ASN A 265 -8.30 22.30 13.53
CA ASN A 265 -9.36 22.76 12.63
C ASN A 265 -10.63 23.28 13.38
N ALA A 266 -10.58 23.39 14.70
CA ALA A 266 -11.71 23.90 15.48
C ALA A 266 -12.08 25.32 15.03
N GLY A 267 -13.32 25.50 14.60
CA GLY A 267 -13.84 26.80 14.09
C GLY A 267 -13.47 27.12 12.65
N ARG A 268 -12.76 26.23 11.94
CA ARG A 268 -12.52 26.37 10.50
C ARG A 268 -13.65 25.68 9.74
N THR A 269 -14.08 26.29 8.64
CA THR A 269 -14.99 25.68 7.65
C THR A 269 -14.20 25.43 6.38
N CYS A 270 -14.24 24.19 5.88
CA CYS A 270 -13.72 23.85 4.57
C CYS A 270 -14.91 23.73 3.61
N THR A 271 -14.93 24.56 2.58
CA THR A 271 -15.85 24.38 1.44
C THR A 271 -15.03 23.91 0.26
N LEU A 272 -15.46 22.80 -0.36
CA LEU A 272 -14.96 22.47 -1.69
C LEU A 272 -15.37 23.64 -2.59
N GLY A 273 -14.41 24.22 -3.32
CA GLY A 273 -14.70 25.28 -4.28
C GLY A 273 -15.76 24.82 -5.26
N GLU A 274 -16.74 25.70 -5.59
CA GLU A 274 -17.74 25.46 -6.63
C GLU A 274 -17.10 25.30 -7.99
#